data_198dff3dac132cc6211adef45a5a32a3
#
_entry.id   198dff3dac132cc6211adef45a5a32a3
#
_cell.length_a   1.000
_cell.length_b   1.000
_cell.length_c   1.000
_cell.angle_alpha   90.00
_cell.angle_beta   90.00
_cell.angle_gamma   90.00
#
_symmetry.space_group_name_H-M   'P 1'
#
loop_
_entity.id
_entity.type
_entity.pdbx_description
1 polymer ?
#
loop_
_entity_poly.entity_id
_entity_poly.type
_entity_poly.pdbx_seq_one_letter_code
_entity_poly.pdbx_strand_id
1 'polypeptide(L)'
;MTTPTNTFHCPVEISPRDGSRFQRVIVVAGSENIYSVLPSALLEMLGVETEWESRFTLPGGGWEMLPMAEVRMRINGHERTTIVVYGKADGEPILGRHTLAAFGLAADHDEQKLVQADMFLS
;
A
#
# COMPACT_ATOMS: atom_id res chain seq x y z
N MET A 1 4.35 -20.70 -17.64
CA MET A 1 5.55 -19.91 -17.32
C MET A 1 5.16 -18.63 -16.61
N THR A 2 5.81 -18.37 -15.53
CA THR A 2 5.53 -17.16 -14.75
C THR A 2 6.36 -16.01 -15.30
N THR A 3 5.71 -14.90 -15.64
CA THR A 3 6.42 -13.70 -16.01
C THR A 3 7.03 -13.11 -14.74
N PRO A 4 8.34 -12.86 -14.71
CA PRO A 4 8.93 -12.24 -13.55
C PRO A 4 8.28 -10.87 -13.34
N THR A 5 7.84 -10.61 -12.12
CA THR A 5 7.39 -9.29 -11.76
C THR A 5 8.63 -8.50 -11.33
N ASN A 6 8.86 -7.37 -11.98
CA ASN A 6 9.98 -6.49 -11.63
C ASN A 6 9.59 -5.62 -10.44
N THR A 7 9.15 -6.28 -9.37
CA THR A 7 8.87 -5.56 -8.12
C THR A 7 10.19 -5.20 -7.44
N PHE A 8 10.12 -4.20 -6.59
CA PHE A 8 11.28 -3.78 -5.82
C PHE A 8 10.82 -3.29 -4.45
N HIS A 9 11.76 -3.19 -3.53
CA HIS A 9 11.46 -2.73 -2.17
C HIS A 9 11.81 -1.26 -2.05
N CYS A 10 10.96 -0.52 -1.34
CA CYS A 10 11.26 0.88 -1.02
C CYS A 10 10.73 1.22 0.37
N PRO A 11 11.35 2.21 1.05
CA PRO A 11 10.90 2.61 2.37
C PRO A 11 9.75 3.60 2.27
N VAL A 12 8.78 3.43 3.16
CA VAL A 12 7.73 4.41 3.40
C VAL A 12 7.59 4.59 4.90
N GLU A 13 6.87 5.62 5.32
CA GLU A 13 6.52 5.79 6.72
C GLU A 13 5.00 5.78 6.85
N ILE A 14 4.49 5.10 7.85
CA ILE A 14 3.05 4.89 8.04
C ILE A 14 2.66 5.32 9.45
N SER A 15 1.54 6.02 9.54
CA SER A 15 0.98 6.52 10.79
C SER A 15 -0.52 6.29 10.79
N PRO A 16 -1.16 6.28 11.98
CA PRO A 16 -2.60 6.48 12.02
C PRO A 16 -2.99 7.73 11.24
N ARG A 17 -4.25 7.81 10.82
CA ARG A 17 -4.73 8.88 9.94
C ARG A 17 -4.43 10.29 10.44
N ASP A 18 -4.32 10.48 11.75
CA ASP A 18 -4.02 11.79 12.34
C ASP A 18 -2.55 12.22 12.24
N GLY A 19 -1.68 11.34 11.71
CA GLY A 19 -0.27 11.66 11.59
C GLY A 19 0.49 11.70 12.90
N SER A 20 -0.04 11.08 13.95
CA SER A 20 0.50 11.19 15.31
C SER A 20 1.78 10.41 15.54
N ARG A 21 2.04 9.36 14.75
CA ARG A 21 3.17 8.49 14.99
C ARG A 21 3.53 7.72 13.72
N PHE A 22 4.69 8.02 13.14
CA PHE A 22 5.16 7.38 11.93
C PHE A 22 6.11 6.22 12.22
N GLN A 23 5.89 5.11 11.53
CA GLN A 23 6.73 3.92 11.58
C GLN A 23 7.28 3.68 10.18
N ARG A 24 8.60 3.52 10.08
CA ARG A 24 9.24 3.17 8.81
C ARG A 24 8.94 1.71 8.48
N VAL A 25 8.55 1.48 7.23
CA VAL A 25 8.21 0.15 6.72
C VAL A 25 8.81 -0.01 5.33
N ILE A 26 9.41 -1.15 5.06
CA ILE A 26 9.88 -1.48 3.72
C ILE A 26 8.75 -2.20 3.01
N VAL A 27 8.29 -1.64 1.90
CA VAL A 27 7.15 -2.17 1.14
C VAL A 27 7.60 -2.66 -0.23
N VAL A 28 6.84 -3.59 -0.79
CA VAL A 28 7.02 -4.03 -2.17
C VAL A 28 6.27 -3.06 -3.07
N ALA A 29 6.98 -2.46 -4.02
CA ALA A 29 6.40 -1.56 -5.02
C ALA A 29 6.39 -2.22 -6.38
N GLY A 30 5.53 -1.74 -7.28
CA GLY A 30 5.44 -2.25 -8.64
C GLY A 30 4.54 -3.46 -8.80
N SER A 31 3.74 -3.80 -7.79
CA SER A 31 2.76 -4.87 -7.90
C SER A 31 1.52 -4.42 -8.66
N GLU A 32 0.69 -5.39 -9.04
CA GLU A 32 -0.58 -5.13 -9.72
C GLU A 32 -1.73 -4.84 -8.74
N ASN A 33 -1.48 -4.87 -7.45
CA ASN A 33 -2.51 -4.61 -6.46
C ASN A 33 -3.03 -3.18 -6.57
N ILE A 34 -4.34 -3.03 -6.49
CA ILE A 34 -4.97 -1.71 -6.52
C ILE A 34 -4.72 -1.00 -5.20
N TYR A 35 -5.00 -1.67 -4.08
CA TYR A 35 -4.81 -1.08 -2.76
C TYR A 35 -3.51 -1.55 -2.12
N SER A 36 -2.94 -0.70 -1.29
CA SER A 36 -1.82 -1.09 -0.44
C SER A 36 -2.33 -2.10 0.58
N VAL A 37 -1.51 -3.12 0.85
CA VAL A 37 -1.82 -4.16 1.84
C VAL A 37 -0.74 -4.11 2.91
N LEU A 38 -1.15 -3.95 4.16
CA LEU A 38 -0.22 -3.89 5.27
C LEU A 38 -0.52 -5.00 6.27
N PRO A 39 0.52 -5.53 6.94
CA PRO A 39 0.30 -6.56 7.96
C PRO A 39 -0.65 -6.07 9.04
N SER A 40 -1.62 -6.89 9.42
CA SER A 40 -2.57 -6.51 10.46
C SER A 40 -1.87 -6.23 11.79
N ALA A 41 -0.80 -6.96 12.11
CA ALA A 41 -0.05 -6.74 13.33
C ALA A 41 0.59 -5.34 13.37
N LEU A 42 1.07 -4.84 12.23
CA LEU A 42 1.61 -3.49 12.13
C LEU A 42 0.53 -2.44 12.39
N LEU A 43 -0.62 -2.60 11.74
CA LEU A 43 -1.73 -1.65 11.88
C LEU A 43 -2.27 -1.62 13.31
N GLU A 44 -2.38 -2.78 13.93
CA GLU A 44 -2.79 -2.88 15.33
C GLU A 44 -1.78 -2.23 16.27
N MET A 45 -0.49 -2.48 16.04
CA MET A 45 0.58 -1.86 16.83
C MET A 45 0.55 -0.34 16.75
N LEU A 46 0.21 0.20 15.56
CA LEU A 46 0.13 1.64 15.35
C LEU A 46 -1.17 2.24 15.90
N GLY A 47 -2.13 1.40 16.29
CA GLY A 47 -3.41 1.89 16.79
C GLY A 47 -4.38 2.31 15.68
N VAL A 48 -4.17 1.82 14.46
CA VAL A 48 -5.10 2.07 13.36
C VAL A 48 -6.39 1.30 13.60
N GLU A 49 -7.51 1.99 13.50
CA GLU A 49 -8.82 1.38 13.68
C GLU A 49 -9.42 1.02 12.33
N THR A 50 -10.01 -0.18 12.24
CA THR A 50 -10.76 -0.60 11.06
C THR A 50 -11.94 0.33 10.84
N GLU A 51 -12.10 0.82 9.61
CA GLU A 51 -13.19 1.75 9.29
C GLU A 51 -14.31 1.10 8.51
N TRP A 52 -13.99 0.14 7.64
CA TRP A 52 -14.99 -0.63 6.89
C TRP A 52 -14.39 -1.95 6.41
N GLU A 53 -15.20 -2.76 5.77
CA GLU A 53 -14.76 -4.00 5.13
C GLU A 53 -15.17 -3.99 3.67
N SER A 54 -14.36 -4.63 2.82
CA SER A 54 -14.65 -4.79 1.40
C SER A 54 -14.46 -6.24 1.00
N ARG A 55 -15.17 -6.64 -0.05
CA ARG A 55 -15.11 -8.00 -0.58
C ARG A 55 -13.98 -8.11 -1.59
N PHE A 56 -13.11 -9.08 -1.39
CA PHE A 56 -11.98 -9.34 -2.27
C PHE A 56 -12.06 -10.75 -2.83
N THR A 57 -11.80 -10.87 -4.13
CA THR A 57 -11.63 -12.16 -4.77
C THR A 57 -10.19 -12.62 -4.53
N LEU A 58 -10.04 -13.85 -4.07
CA LEU A 58 -8.74 -14.41 -3.71
C LEU A 58 -8.11 -15.12 -4.89
N PRO A 59 -6.75 -15.19 -4.93
CA PRO A 59 -6.06 -16.03 -5.89
C PRO A 59 -6.54 -17.49 -5.76
N GLY A 60 -6.85 -18.12 -6.88
CA GLY A 60 -7.36 -19.50 -6.86
C GLY A 60 -8.85 -19.63 -6.70
N GLY A 61 -9.57 -18.52 -6.61
CA GLY A 61 -11.02 -18.48 -6.48
C GLY A 61 -11.48 -18.25 -5.04
N GLY A 62 -12.78 -18.07 -4.87
CA GLY A 62 -13.33 -17.72 -3.58
C GLY A 62 -13.23 -16.22 -3.31
N TRP A 63 -13.76 -15.83 -2.17
CA TRP A 63 -13.74 -14.41 -1.78
C TRP A 63 -13.68 -14.31 -0.25
N GLU A 64 -13.31 -13.13 0.20
CA GLU A 64 -13.18 -12.84 1.63
C GLU A 64 -13.48 -11.38 1.88
N MET A 65 -14.11 -11.09 3.01
CA MET A 65 -14.28 -9.72 3.49
C MET A 65 -13.04 -9.33 4.27
N LEU A 66 -12.36 -8.27 3.84
CA LEU A 66 -11.14 -7.81 4.49
C LEU A 66 -11.35 -6.42 5.08
N PRO A 67 -10.84 -6.19 6.31
CA PRO A 67 -10.90 -4.87 6.91
C PRO A 67 -10.07 -3.87 6.13
N MET A 68 -10.52 -2.63 6.11
CA MET A 68 -9.84 -1.51 5.46
C MET A 68 -9.85 -0.30 6.37
N ALA A 69 -8.89 0.57 6.16
CA ALA A 69 -8.78 1.82 6.90
C ALA A 69 -8.02 2.85 6.09
N GLU A 70 -8.15 4.10 6.49
CA GLU A 70 -7.30 5.17 6.00
C GLU A 70 -6.11 5.33 6.95
N VAL A 71 -4.93 5.54 6.37
CA VAL A 71 -3.71 5.82 7.12
C VAL A 71 -3.04 7.05 6.53
N ARG A 72 -2.16 7.66 7.31
CA ARG A 72 -1.29 8.71 6.82
C ARG A 72 0.02 8.07 6.39
N MET A 73 0.51 8.40 5.21
CA MET A 73 1.73 7.80 4.68
C MET A 73 2.67 8.87 4.16
N ARG A 74 3.97 8.65 4.35
CA ARG A 74 5.03 9.50 3.79
C ARG A 74 5.84 8.70 2.79
N ILE A 75 6.03 9.27 1.60
CA ILE A 75 6.90 8.71 0.56
C ILE A 75 7.73 9.85 0.01
N ASN A 76 9.06 9.69 0.04
CA ASN A 76 10.00 10.69 -0.52
C ASN A 76 9.74 12.11 -0.01
N GLY A 77 9.41 12.24 1.27
CA GLY A 77 9.18 13.54 1.89
C GLY A 77 7.79 14.13 1.68
N HIS A 78 6.94 13.48 0.91
CA HIS A 78 5.55 13.89 0.72
C HIS A 78 4.65 13.07 1.61
N GLU A 79 3.60 13.68 2.11
CA GLU A 79 2.67 13.04 3.04
C GLU A 79 1.25 13.12 2.51
N ARG A 80 0.55 11.98 2.51
CA ARG A 80 -0.84 11.88 2.03
C ARG A 80 -1.60 10.87 2.87
N THR A 81 -2.93 11.01 2.88
CA THR A 81 -3.82 9.98 3.40
C THR A 81 -4.10 8.97 2.28
N THR A 82 -4.08 7.70 2.61
CA THR A 82 -4.35 6.63 1.65
C THR A 82 -5.09 5.48 2.30
N ILE A 83 -5.71 4.65 1.47
CA ILE A 83 -6.49 3.50 1.90
C ILE A 83 -5.59 2.27 1.93
N VAL A 84 -5.71 1.48 3.00
CA VAL A 84 -4.97 0.22 3.12
C VAL A 84 -5.91 -0.92 3.46
N VAL A 85 -5.53 -2.12 3.04
CA VAL A 85 -6.19 -3.38 3.36
C VAL A 85 -5.39 -4.06 4.45
N TYR A 86 -6.07 -4.62 5.44
CA TYR A 86 -5.44 -5.44 6.48
C TYR A 86 -5.09 -6.79 5.87
N GLY A 87 -3.81 -7.05 5.73
CA GLY A 87 -3.29 -8.34 5.30
C GLY A 87 -3.14 -9.31 6.46
N LYS A 88 -2.47 -10.42 6.20
CA LYS A 88 -2.13 -11.38 7.25
C LYS A 88 -1.29 -10.70 8.34
N ALA A 89 -1.32 -11.26 9.55
CA ALA A 89 -0.67 -10.65 10.72
C ALA A 89 0.79 -10.28 10.46
N ASP A 90 1.53 -11.16 9.78
CA ASP A 90 2.93 -10.98 9.45
C ASP A 90 3.18 -11.00 7.93
N GLY A 91 2.18 -10.64 7.15
CA GLY A 91 2.26 -10.62 5.69
C GLY A 91 3.22 -9.56 5.17
N GLU A 92 3.59 -9.69 3.91
CA GLU A 92 4.48 -8.74 3.26
C GLU A 92 3.75 -7.41 3.01
N PRO A 93 4.34 -6.28 3.39
CA PRO A 93 3.74 -4.98 3.08
C PRO A 93 3.84 -4.70 1.58
N ILE A 94 2.73 -4.31 0.97
CA ILE A 94 2.63 -4.08 -0.48
C ILE A 94 2.08 -2.67 -0.72
N LEU A 95 2.74 -1.94 -1.60
CA LEU A 95 2.33 -0.61 -2.03
C LEU A 95 1.42 -0.74 -3.25
N GLY A 96 0.19 -0.29 -3.14
CA GLY A 96 -0.80 -0.40 -4.20
C GLY A 96 -0.82 0.79 -5.15
N ARG A 97 -1.44 0.59 -6.32
CA ARG A 97 -1.54 1.63 -7.35
C ARG A 97 -2.37 2.82 -6.92
N HIS A 98 -3.39 2.59 -6.11
CA HIS A 98 -4.22 3.68 -5.57
C HIS A 98 -3.38 4.63 -4.72
N THR A 99 -2.49 4.08 -3.89
CA THR A 99 -1.57 4.90 -3.09
C THR A 99 -0.62 5.68 -3.99
N LEU A 100 -0.03 5.03 -5.00
CA LEU A 100 0.88 5.71 -5.92
C LEU A 100 0.17 6.86 -6.63
N ALA A 101 -1.07 6.66 -7.05
CA ALA A 101 -1.86 7.72 -7.69
C ALA A 101 -2.07 8.90 -6.74
N ALA A 102 -2.34 8.63 -5.47
CA ALA A 102 -2.53 9.70 -4.47
C ALA A 102 -1.28 10.55 -4.30
N PHE A 103 -0.09 9.97 -4.52
CA PHE A 103 1.18 10.68 -4.44
C PHE A 103 1.66 11.21 -5.80
N GLY A 104 0.94 10.94 -6.89
CA GLY A 104 1.40 11.30 -8.23
C GLY A 104 2.64 10.53 -8.65
N LEU A 105 2.77 9.29 -8.21
CA LEU A 105 3.94 8.46 -8.45
C LEU A 105 3.60 7.25 -9.33
N ALA A 106 4.61 6.73 -10.00
CA ALA A 106 4.55 5.46 -10.71
C ALA A 106 5.78 4.64 -10.38
N ALA A 107 5.67 3.33 -10.53
CA ALA A 107 6.80 2.44 -10.35
C ALA A 107 7.56 2.32 -11.68
N ASP A 108 8.84 2.65 -11.65
CA ASP A 108 9.73 2.41 -12.78
C ASP A 108 10.37 1.04 -12.57
N HIS A 109 9.87 0.05 -13.31
CA HIS A 109 10.31 -1.33 -13.13
C HIS A 109 11.75 -1.56 -13.57
N ASP A 110 12.21 -0.82 -14.57
CA ASP A 110 13.57 -0.97 -15.09
C ASP A 110 14.60 -0.39 -14.11
N GLU A 111 14.33 0.80 -13.59
CA GLU A 111 15.21 1.47 -12.65
C GLU A 111 14.95 1.07 -11.20
N GLN A 112 13.90 0.32 -10.96
CA GLN A 112 13.47 -0.15 -9.62
C GLN A 112 13.35 0.99 -8.62
N LYS A 113 12.64 2.03 -9.01
CA LYS A 113 12.38 3.20 -8.16
C LYS A 113 11.03 3.81 -8.47
N LEU A 114 10.55 4.64 -7.55
CA LEU A 114 9.35 5.42 -7.75
C LEU A 114 9.73 6.71 -8.48
N VAL A 115 8.95 7.05 -9.49
CA VAL A 115 9.16 8.25 -10.30
C VAL A 115 7.88 9.05 -10.36
N GLN A 116 7.97 10.32 -10.73
CA GLN A 116 6.80 11.15 -10.92
C GLN A 116 5.98 10.61 -12.10
N ALA A 117 4.69 10.42 -11.87
CA ALA A 117 3.78 9.94 -12.92
C ALA A 117 3.18 11.11 -13.69
N ASP A 118 2.91 10.86 -14.95
CA ASP A 118 2.12 11.79 -15.76
C ASP A 118 0.65 11.58 -15.45
N MET A 119 -0.04 12.64 -15.05
CA MET A 119 -1.45 12.59 -14.71
C MET A 119 -2.26 13.25 -15.83
N PHE A 120 -3.21 12.50 -16.38
CA PHE A 120 -4.03 12.98 -17.50
C PHE A 120 -5.44 13.26 -17.02
N LEU A 121 -5.98 14.40 -17.46
CA LEU A 121 -7.37 14.75 -17.26
C LEU A 121 -8.08 14.70 -18.59
N SER A 122 -9.27 14.09 -18.61
CA SER A 122 -10.09 14.02 -19.82
C SER A 122 -11.35 14.86 -19.71
#